data_5ae9c03d5103b6aaff2c94140f8c43d8
#
_entry.id   5ae9c03d5103b6aaff2c94140f8c43d8
#
_cell.length_a   1.000
_cell.length_b   1.000
_cell.length_c   1.000
_cell.angle_alpha   90.00
_cell.angle_beta   90.00
_cell.angle_gamma   90.00
#
_symmetry.space_group_name_H-M   'P 1'
#
loop_
_entity.id
_entity.type
_entity.pdbx_description
1 polymer ?
#
loop_
_entity_poly.entity_id
_entity_poly.type
_entity_poly.pdbx_seq_one_letter_code
_entity_poly.pdbx_strand_id
1 'polypeptide(L)'
;MALETPKYRLISKYDSFEIRRYSEMIIATTTVNADYKGSTSSGFRRIANYIFGGNDKEMKIAMTAPVISDCPSEGLDTYNISFVMPKEHSMKDLPRANTSDVSIKSEMLGEVAVLAFGGWATESRSMSFQKKFAKMLQQNNIETQGGFMVAQFNSPYVLPMFRKNELMVRIINKSSVN
;
A
#
# COMPACT_ATOMS: atom_id res chain seq x y z
N MET A 1 5.97 -11.89 16.93
CA MET A 1 4.56 -12.01 16.49
C MET A 1 4.42 -11.39 15.10
N ALA A 2 3.78 -12.09 14.18
CA ALA A 2 3.56 -11.55 12.83
C ALA A 2 2.53 -10.40 12.88
N LEU A 3 2.78 -9.34 12.10
CA LEU A 3 1.83 -8.23 11.96
C LEU A 3 0.58 -8.70 11.21
N GLU A 4 -0.58 -8.14 11.57
CA GLU A 4 -1.81 -8.37 10.82
C GLU A 4 -1.65 -7.85 9.39
N THR A 5 -2.18 -8.60 8.41
CA THR A 5 -2.16 -8.23 6.99
C THR A 5 -3.58 -8.27 6.41
N PRO A 6 -3.90 -7.43 5.41
CA PRO A 6 -5.19 -7.47 4.74
C PRO A 6 -5.48 -8.84 4.14
N LYS A 7 -6.71 -9.32 4.33
CA LYS A 7 -7.16 -10.56 3.72
C LYS A 7 -7.52 -10.35 2.26
N TYR A 8 -7.19 -11.34 1.44
CA TYR A 8 -7.56 -11.38 0.04
C TYR A 8 -7.99 -12.78 -0.38
N ARG A 9 -8.70 -12.84 -1.50
CA ARG A 9 -8.97 -14.08 -2.24
C ARG A 9 -8.09 -14.10 -3.47
N LEU A 10 -7.37 -15.20 -3.68
CA LEU A 10 -6.63 -15.44 -4.91
C LEU A 10 -7.63 -15.67 -6.06
N ILE A 11 -7.56 -14.87 -7.10
CA ILE A 11 -8.42 -14.96 -8.29
C ILE A 11 -7.72 -15.76 -9.37
N SER A 12 -6.47 -15.42 -9.68
CA SER A 12 -5.65 -16.08 -10.69
C SER A 12 -4.19 -16.05 -10.30
N LYS A 13 -3.46 -17.08 -10.67
CA LYS A 13 -2.01 -17.18 -10.47
C LYS A 13 -1.32 -17.34 -11.80
N TYR A 14 -0.36 -16.47 -12.05
CA TYR A 14 0.57 -16.49 -13.18
C TYR A 14 1.96 -16.90 -12.69
N ASP A 15 2.90 -17.18 -13.60
CA ASP A 15 4.24 -17.61 -13.21
C ASP A 15 4.97 -16.63 -12.29
N SER A 16 4.80 -15.32 -12.52
CA SER A 16 5.51 -14.26 -11.80
C SER A 16 4.65 -13.34 -10.99
N PHE A 17 3.33 -13.38 -11.14
CA PHE A 17 2.41 -12.49 -10.44
C PHE A 17 1.06 -13.14 -10.16
N GLU A 18 0.24 -12.49 -9.36
CA GLU A 18 -1.09 -12.97 -8.97
C GLU A 18 -2.14 -11.88 -9.21
N ILE A 19 -3.38 -12.30 -9.44
CA ILE A 19 -4.56 -11.44 -9.33
C ILE A 19 -5.24 -11.78 -8.01
N ARG A 20 -5.42 -10.76 -7.18
CA ARG A 20 -6.05 -10.86 -5.86
C ARG A 20 -7.24 -9.94 -5.75
N ARG A 21 -8.26 -10.36 -5.03
CA ARG A 21 -9.38 -9.49 -4.62
C ARG A 21 -9.28 -9.25 -3.13
N TYR A 22 -9.07 -8.00 -2.75
CA TYR A 22 -9.03 -7.58 -1.36
C TYR A 22 -10.44 -7.22 -0.87
N SER A 23 -10.72 -7.56 0.40
CA SER A 23 -11.89 -7.04 1.08
C SER A 23 -11.76 -5.55 1.34
N GLU A 24 -12.88 -4.89 1.60
CA GLU A 24 -12.86 -3.51 2.08
C GLU A 24 -11.99 -3.40 3.34
N MET A 25 -11.20 -2.35 3.42
CA MET A 25 -10.31 -2.07 4.55
C MET A 25 -10.38 -0.60 4.94
N ILE A 26 -10.03 -0.29 6.16
CA ILE A 26 -9.88 1.07 6.61
C ILE A 26 -8.40 1.43 6.54
N ILE A 27 -8.09 2.59 6.00
CA ILE A 27 -6.73 3.10 5.91
C ILE A 27 -6.60 4.46 6.59
N ALA A 28 -5.45 4.67 7.24
CA ALA A 28 -4.95 5.99 7.58
C ALA A 28 -4.00 6.42 6.48
N THR A 29 -4.24 7.56 5.87
CA THR A 29 -3.48 8.04 4.72
C THR A 29 -3.03 9.49 4.89
N THR A 30 -1.88 9.79 4.32
CA THR A 30 -1.31 11.15 4.25
C THR A 30 -0.70 11.39 2.88
N THR A 31 -0.74 12.64 2.43
CA THR A 31 -0.10 13.08 1.18
C THR A 31 1.11 13.92 1.51
N VAL A 32 2.25 13.63 0.93
CA VAL A 32 3.52 14.31 1.17
C VAL A 32 4.11 14.84 -0.13
N ASN A 33 4.47 16.13 -0.15
CA ASN A 33 5.17 16.79 -1.26
C ASN A 33 6.68 16.72 -1.00
N ALA A 34 7.36 15.76 -1.56
CA ALA A 34 8.80 15.55 -1.47
C ALA A 34 9.21 14.47 -2.49
N ASP A 35 10.51 14.20 -2.59
CA ASP A 35 10.99 13.02 -3.31
C ASP A 35 10.47 11.72 -2.68
N TYR A 36 10.65 10.60 -3.36
CA TYR A 36 10.11 9.31 -2.90
C TYR A 36 10.62 8.94 -1.49
N LYS A 37 11.91 9.08 -1.23
CA LYS A 37 12.50 8.75 0.07
C LYS A 37 11.99 9.67 1.18
N GLY A 38 11.96 10.97 0.93
CA GLY A 38 11.46 11.97 1.87
C GLY A 38 9.98 11.78 2.16
N SER A 39 9.18 11.48 1.13
CA SER A 39 7.74 11.24 1.25
C SER A 39 7.43 9.99 2.06
N THR A 40 8.13 8.88 1.80
CA THR A 40 7.92 7.64 2.56
C THR A 40 8.31 7.79 4.03
N SER A 41 9.42 8.46 4.33
CA SER A 41 9.86 8.72 5.71
C SER A 41 8.92 9.66 6.45
N SER A 42 8.51 10.76 5.83
CA SER A 42 7.61 11.73 6.44
C SER A 42 6.20 11.17 6.60
N GLY A 43 5.69 10.48 5.60
CA GLY A 43 4.39 9.82 5.66
C GLY A 43 4.30 8.77 6.75
N PHE A 44 5.35 7.94 6.86
CA PHE A 44 5.45 6.95 7.94
C PHE A 44 5.36 7.64 9.32
N ARG A 45 6.14 8.69 9.56
CA ARG A 45 6.15 9.40 10.85
C ARG A 45 4.80 10.03 11.19
N ARG A 46 4.11 10.63 10.22
CA ARG A 46 2.79 11.23 10.41
C ARG A 46 1.76 10.20 10.86
N ILE A 47 1.69 9.06 10.17
CA ILE A 47 0.73 8.01 10.49
C ILE A 47 1.14 7.25 11.76
N ALA A 48 2.45 7.04 11.99
CA ALA A 48 2.94 6.46 13.23
C ALA A 48 2.56 7.33 14.45
N ASN A 49 2.69 8.65 14.34
CA ASN A 49 2.22 9.55 15.38
C ASN A 49 0.73 9.36 15.68
N TYR A 50 -0.10 9.25 14.64
CA TYR A 50 -1.53 8.99 14.78
C TYR A 50 -1.83 7.70 15.53
N ILE A 51 -1.20 6.57 15.14
CA ILE A 51 -1.47 5.26 15.76
C ILE A 51 -0.87 5.12 17.17
N PHE A 52 0.13 5.93 17.53
CA PHE A 52 0.76 5.89 18.85
C PHE A 52 0.16 6.91 19.84
N GLY A 53 -1.01 7.44 19.55
CA GLY A 53 -1.77 8.29 20.45
C GLY A 53 -1.90 9.75 20.01
N GLY A 54 -1.36 10.14 18.86
CA GLY A 54 -1.54 11.46 18.25
C GLY A 54 -2.93 11.67 17.65
N ASN A 55 -3.95 11.36 18.42
CA ASN A 55 -5.36 11.42 18.04
C ASN A 55 -6.23 11.93 19.21
N ASP A 56 -7.46 12.31 18.92
CA ASP A 56 -8.38 12.96 19.87
C ASP A 56 -8.80 12.09 21.06
N LYS A 57 -8.50 10.80 21.02
CA LYS A 57 -8.79 9.85 22.12
C LYS A 57 -7.51 9.33 22.81
N GLU A 58 -6.32 9.82 22.41
CA GLU A 58 -5.02 9.29 22.87
C GLU A 58 -4.92 7.76 22.75
N MET A 59 -5.68 7.20 21.80
CA MET A 59 -5.79 5.77 21.58
C MET A 59 -4.52 5.24 20.91
N LYS A 60 -3.98 4.16 21.43
CA LYS A 60 -2.94 3.38 20.76
C LYS A 60 -3.57 2.32 19.86
N ILE A 61 -3.22 2.36 18.59
CA ILE A 61 -3.69 1.43 17.57
C ILE A 61 -2.53 0.51 17.20
N ALA A 62 -2.78 -0.77 17.09
CA ALA A 62 -1.74 -1.74 16.73
C ALA A 62 -1.23 -1.51 15.30
N MET A 63 0.05 -1.70 15.08
CA MET A 63 0.63 -1.68 13.72
C MET A 63 0.20 -2.92 12.95
N THR A 64 -0.04 -2.73 11.66
CA THR A 64 -0.26 -3.79 10.67
C THR A 64 0.80 -3.73 9.57
N ALA A 65 0.76 -4.65 8.65
CA ALA A 65 1.53 -4.63 7.41
C ALA A 65 0.58 -4.89 6.23
N PRO A 66 0.85 -4.37 5.05
CA PRO A 66 1.99 -3.53 4.68
C PRO A 66 1.76 -2.03 4.93
N VAL A 67 2.83 -1.24 4.81
CA VAL A 67 2.74 0.19 4.50
C VAL A 67 2.67 0.31 2.98
N ILE A 68 1.66 1.02 2.50
CA ILE A 68 1.40 1.19 1.06
C ILE A 68 1.74 2.62 0.67
N SER A 69 2.52 2.79 -0.39
CA SER A 69 2.81 4.10 -0.99
C SER A 69 2.51 4.08 -2.48
N ASP A 70 2.33 5.26 -3.07
CA ASP A 70 2.39 5.36 -4.52
C ASP A 70 3.75 4.87 -5.02
N CYS A 71 3.76 4.18 -6.16
CA CYS A 71 5.01 3.79 -6.79
C CYS A 71 5.67 5.01 -7.42
N PRO A 72 6.98 5.21 -7.25
CA PRO A 72 7.66 6.33 -7.86
C PRO A 72 7.57 6.25 -9.38
N SER A 73 7.38 7.40 -10.01
CA SER A 73 7.37 7.59 -11.44
C SER A 73 8.05 8.90 -11.81
N GLU A 74 8.50 9.00 -13.05
CA GLU A 74 9.18 10.18 -13.53
C GLU A 74 8.29 11.44 -13.40
N GLY A 75 8.83 12.49 -12.79
CA GLY A 75 8.11 13.75 -12.58
C GLY A 75 7.12 13.76 -11.41
N LEU A 76 6.98 12.67 -10.67
CA LEU A 76 6.13 12.62 -9.48
C LEU A 76 6.88 13.20 -8.27
N ASP A 77 6.30 14.22 -7.66
CA ASP A 77 6.83 14.94 -6.49
C ASP A 77 5.87 14.93 -5.29
N THR A 78 4.79 14.19 -5.42
CA THR A 78 3.73 14.07 -4.40
C THR A 78 3.33 12.61 -4.27
N TYR A 79 3.37 12.09 -3.05
CA TYR A 79 3.09 10.67 -2.76
C TYR A 79 2.05 10.52 -1.67
N ASN A 80 1.14 9.59 -1.86
CA ASN A 80 0.26 9.10 -0.81
C ASN A 80 0.91 7.94 -0.08
N ILE A 81 0.89 7.97 1.24
CA ILE A 81 1.33 6.89 2.12
C ILE A 81 0.16 6.47 2.98
N SER A 82 -0.08 5.17 3.09
CA SER A 82 -1.23 4.62 3.79
C SER A 82 -0.84 3.45 4.67
N PHE A 83 -1.43 3.39 5.87
CA PHE A 83 -1.40 2.22 6.75
C PHE A 83 -2.78 1.61 6.78
N VAL A 84 -2.86 0.29 6.72
CA VAL A 84 -4.12 -0.43 6.93
C VAL A 84 -4.41 -0.48 8.42
N MET A 85 -5.63 -0.13 8.81
CA MET A 85 -6.03 -0.22 10.22
C MET A 85 -6.37 -1.67 10.58
N PRO A 86 -6.12 -2.09 11.85
CA PRO A 86 -6.50 -3.43 12.31
C PRO A 86 -8.00 -3.69 12.09
N LYS A 87 -8.34 -4.90 11.67
CA LYS A 87 -9.72 -5.29 11.36
C LYS A 87 -10.67 -5.24 12.57
N GLU A 88 -10.12 -5.22 13.78
CA GLU A 88 -10.91 -5.10 15.02
C GLU A 88 -11.59 -3.74 15.18
N HIS A 89 -11.13 -2.71 14.44
CA HIS A 89 -11.69 -1.37 14.49
C HIS A 89 -12.66 -1.11 13.34
N SER A 90 -13.80 -0.51 13.67
CA SER A 90 -14.71 0.09 12.68
C SER A 90 -14.40 1.57 12.48
N MET A 91 -14.93 2.18 11.43
CA MET A 91 -14.81 3.63 11.20
C MET A 91 -15.34 4.48 12.36
N LYS A 92 -16.31 3.97 13.12
CA LYS A 92 -16.89 4.66 14.28
C LYS A 92 -15.99 4.60 15.51
N ASP A 93 -15.18 3.55 15.63
CA ASP A 93 -14.30 3.33 16.79
C ASP A 93 -13.01 4.13 16.68
N LEU A 94 -12.53 4.33 15.45
CA LEU A 94 -11.27 5.00 15.20
C LEU A 94 -11.33 6.49 15.57
N PRO A 95 -10.29 7.00 16.27
CA PRO A 95 -10.21 8.39 16.65
C PRO A 95 -9.86 9.28 15.44
N ARG A 96 -10.10 10.57 15.59
CA ARG A 96 -9.63 11.56 14.62
C ARG A 96 -8.15 11.88 14.86
N ALA A 97 -7.40 12.07 13.79
CA ALA A 97 -6.03 12.57 13.89
C ALA A 97 -6.03 13.99 14.49
N ASN A 98 -5.03 14.29 15.33
CA ASN A 98 -4.85 15.64 15.88
C ASN A 98 -4.38 16.65 14.83
N THR A 99 -3.84 16.15 13.72
CA THR A 99 -3.37 16.97 12.60
C THR A 99 -4.24 16.76 11.37
N SER A 100 -4.36 17.78 10.52
CA SER A 100 -5.18 17.71 9.30
C SER A 100 -4.51 16.96 8.16
N ASP A 101 -3.26 16.55 8.31
CA ASP A 101 -2.47 15.88 7.29
C ASP A 101 -2.65 14.35 7.27
N VAL A 102 -3.38 13.79 8.22
CA VAL A 102 -3.75 12.36 8.25
C VAL A 102 -5.26 12.23 8.18
N SER A 103 -5.75 11.46 7.23
CA SER A 103 -7.17 11.14 7.07
C SER A 103 -7.42 9.66 7.20
N ILE A 104 -8.59 9.30 7.75
CA ILE A 104 -9.04 7.92 7.92
C ILE A 104 -10.19 7.70 6.96
N LYS A 105 -10.10 6.68 6.12
CA LYS A 105 -11.14 6.37 5.15
C LYS A 105 -11.29 4.89 4.91
N SER A 106 -12.46 4.48 4.44
CA SER A 106 -12.67 3.16 3.87
C SER A 106 -12.06 3.10 2.47
N GLU A 107 -11.39 2.00 2.16
CA GLU A 107 -10.74 1.78 0.87
C GLU A 107 -11.14 0.41 0.31
N MET A 108 -11.60 0.38 -0.92
CA MET A 108 -11.87 -0.83 -1.66
C MET A 108 -10.91 -0.92 -2.85
N LEU A 109 -9.89 -1.75 -2.71
CA LEU A 109 -8.93 -1.97 -3.78
C LEU A 109 -9.54 -2.76 -4.94
N GLY A 110 -10.52 -3.63 -4.64
CA GLY A 110 -11.10 -4.53 -5.63
C GLY A 110 -10.11 -5.58 -6.10
N GLU A 111 -10.08 -5.86 -7.38
CA GLU A 111 -9.10 -6.76 -7.98
C GLU A 111 -7.82 -6.03 -8.33
N VAL A 112 -6.71 -6.58 -7.88
CA VAL A 112 -5.38 -6.04 -8.13
C VAL A 112 -4.44 -7.11 -8.65
N ALA A 113 -3.56 -6.73 -9.56
CA ALA A 113 -2.41 -7.52 -9.93
C ALA A 113 -1.27 -7.25 -8.95
N VAL A 114 -0.59 -8.29 -8.51
CA VAL A 114 0.43 -8.23 -7.47
C VAL A 114 1.69 -8.96 -7.90
N LEU A 115 2.82 -8.25 -7.90
CA LEU A 115 4.16 -8.78 -8.16
C LEU A 115 5.00 -8.66 -6.88
N ALA A 116 5.46 -9.78 -6.34
CA ALA A 116 6.36 -9.78 -5.19
C ALA A 116 7.82 -9.53 -5.60
N PHE A 117 8.55 -8.77 -4.78
CA PHE A 117 9.99 -8.59 -4.94
C PHE A 117 10.69 -8.41 -3.59
N GLY A 118 11.93 -8.86 -3.51
CA GLY A 118 12.76 -8.75 -2.31
C GLY A 118 13.69 -7.53 -2.29
N GLY A 119 14.39 -7.35 -1.18
CA GLY A 119 15.38 -6.28 -1.02
C GLY A 119 14.77 -4.93 -0.64
N TRP A 120 15.57 -3.88 -0.81
CA TRP A 120 15.11 -2.51 -0.56
C TRP A 120 14.18 -2.02 -1.67
N ALA A 121 13.03 -1.47 -1.30
CA ALA A 121 12.12 -0.80 -2.22
C ALA A 121 12.58 0.64 -2.49
N THR A 122 13.77 0.79 -3.08
CA THR A 122 14.29 2.09 -3.49
C THR A 122 13.51 2.64 -4.68
N GLU A 123 13.62 3.92 -4.93
CA GLU A 123 13.00 4.59 -6.09
C GLU A 123 13.35 3.87 -7.40
N SER A 124 14.64 3.71 -7.66
CA SER A 124 15.13 3.10 -8.90
C SER A 124 14.70 1.63 -9.07
N ARG A 125 14.71 0.84 -7.99
CA ARG A 125 14.27 -0.55 -8.02
C ARG A 125 12.77 -0.65 -8.23
N SER A 126 11.99 0.16 -7.52
CA SER A 126 10.53 0.19 -7.65
C SER A 126 10.11 0.57 -9.07
N MET A 127 10.73 1.57 -9.66
CA MET A 127 10.51 1.96 -11.06
C MET A 127 10.90 0.84 -12.04
N SER A 128 12.02 0.16 -11.80
CA SER A 128 12.47 -0.95 -12.65
C SER A 128 11.49 -2.12 -12.62
N PHE A 129 11.03 -2.53 -11.43
CA PHE A 129 10.02 -3.58 -11.28
C PHE A 129 8.67 -3.16 -11.87
N GLN A 130 8.27 -1.90 -11.72
CA GLN A 130 7.05 -1.38 -12.33
C GLN A 130 7.06 -1.52 -13.85
N LYS A 131 8.16 -1.14 -14.51
CA LYS A 131 8.30 -1.28 -15.98
C LYS A 131 8.20 -2.74 -16.41
N LYS A 132 8.87 -3.65 -15.71
CA LYS A 132 8.77 -5.09 -15.97
C LYS A 132 7.34 -5.60 -15.77
N PHE A 133 6.71 -5.20 -14.69
CA PHE A 133 5.37 -5.65 -14.35
C PHE A 133 4.31 -5.13 -15.35
N ALA A 134 4.40 -3.86 -15.73
CA ALA A 134 3.54 -3.30 -16.76
C ALA A 134 3.62 -4.08 -18.08
N LYS A 135 4.84 -4.47 -18.49
CA LYS A 135 5.04 -5.31 -19.67
C LYS A 135 4.42 -6.70 -19.52
N MET A 136 4.57 -7.34 -18.36
CA MET A 136 3.94 -8.64 -18.08
C MET A 136 2.42 -8.57 -18.18
N LEU A 137 1.81 -7.53 -17.61
CA LEU A 137 0.36 -7.31 -17.65
C LEU A 137 -0.11 -7.11 -19.09
N GLN A 138 0.60 -6.30 -19.88
CA GLN A 138 0.29 -6.10 -21.29
C GLN A 138 0.38 -7.40 -22.08
N GLN A 139 1.42 -8.21 -21.87
CA GLN A 139 1.59 -9.50 -22.54
C GLN A 139 0.48 -10.51 -22.21
N ASN A 140 -0.17 -10.36 -21.06
CA ASN A 140 -1.30 -11.18 -20.64
C ASN A 140 -2.67 -10.54 -20.92
N ASN A 141 -2.71 -9.44 -21.67
CA ASN A 141 -3.93 -8.69 -22.00
C ASN A 141 -4.71 -8.23 -20.76
N ILE A 142 -3.99 -7.87 -19.69
CA ILE A 142 -4.58 -7.35 -18.45
C ILE A 142 -4.52 -5.83 -18.50
N GLU A 143 -5.67 -5.20 -18.50
CA GLU A 143 -5.80 -3.74 -18.45
C GLU A 143 -5.80 -3.25 -17.01
N THR A 144 -5.08 -2.16 -16.76
CA THR A 144 -4.92 -1.58 -15.44
C THR A 144 -5.66 -0.26 -15.28
N GLN A 145 -5.98 0.09 -14.05
CA GLN A 145 -6.63 1.35 -13.68
C GLN A 145 -5.84 2.04 -12.57
N GLY A 146 -5.53 3.31 -12.77
CA GLY A 146 -4.79 4.11 -11.79
C GLY A 146 -3.29 3.80 -11.77
N GLY A 147 -2.59 4.37 -10.79
CA GLY A 147 -1.15 4.20 -10.62
C GLY A 147 -0.77 2.91 -9.91
N PHE A 148 0.49 2.51 -10.08
CA PHE A 148 1.07 1.42 -9.30
C PHE A 148 1.31 1.87 -7.85
N MET A 149 1.25 0.90 -6.94
CA MET A 149 1.52 1.07 -5.52
C MET A 149 2.65 0.14 -5.10
N VAL A 150 3.42 0.55 -4.10
CA VAL A 150 4.43 -0.27 -3.42
C VAL A 150 3.93 -0.61 -2.04
N ALA A 151 3.85 -1.89 -1.72
CA ALA A 151 3.50 -2.40 -0.41
C ALA A 151 4.73 -2.98 0.27
N GLN A 152 5.14 -2.41 1.41
CA GLN A 152 6.31 -2.83 2.17
C GLN A 152 5.87 -3.54 3.47
N PHE A 153 6.25 -4.80 3.62
CA PHE A 153 5.77 -5.66 4.73
C PHE A 153 6.69 -5.69 5.94
N ASN A 154 7.91 -5.19 5.83
CA ASN A 154 8.92 -5.31 6.86
C ASN A 154 9.32 -3.97 7.47
N SER A 155 9.69 -4.03 8.76
CA SER A 155 10.33 -2.92 9.44
C SER A 155 11.62 -2.48 8.73
N PRO A 156 12.01 -1.20 8.82
CA PRO A 156 13.27 -0.70 8.29
C PRO A 156 14.52 -1.46 8.76
N TYR A 157 14.45 -2.12 9.90
CA TYR A 157 15.58 -2.84 10.51
C TYR A 157 15.78 -4.25 9.94
N VAL A 158 14.87 -4.75 9.13
CA VAL A 158 15.00 -6.09 8.52
C VAL A 158 16.02 -6.04 7.39
N LEU A 159 16.96 -7.00 7.41
CA LEU A 159 17.99 -7.10 6.38
C LEU A 159 17.39 -7.29 4.99
N PRO A 160 18.03 -6.77 3.94
CA PRO A 160 17.47 -6.77 2.59
C PRO A 160 17.02 -8.15 2.08
N MET A 161 17.80 -9.19 2.39
CA MET A 161 17.53 -10.56 1.96
C MET A 161 16.22 -11.16 2.54
N PHE A 162 15.73 -10.61 3.65
CA PHE A 162 14.49 -11.05 4.29
C PHE A 162 13.31 -10.10 4.06
N ARG A 163 13.51 -9.05 3.24
CA ARG A 163 12.45 -8.09 2.95
C ARG A 163 11.48 -8.63 1.92
N LYS A 164 10.21 -8.45 2.20
CA LYS A 164 9.12 -8.70 1.28
C LYS A 164 8.49 -7.36 0.89
N ASN A 165 8.40 -7.13 -0.40
CA ASN A 165 7.66 -6.02 -0.99
C ASN A 165 6.75 -6.55 -2.08
N GLU A 166 5.73 -5.80 -2.39
CA GLU A 166 4.83 -6.09 -3.51
C GLU A 166 4.57 -4.82 -4.32
N LEU A 167 4.60 -4.94 -5.64
CA LEU A 167 3.96 -3.97 -6.52
C LEU A 167 2.51 -4.37 -6.72
N MET A 168 1.62 -3.41 -6.65
CA MET A 168 0.20 -3.61 -6.79
C MET A 168 -0.36 -2.61 -7.79
N VAL A 169 -1.30 -3.03 -8.61
CA VAL A 169 -2.06 -2.14 -9.49
C VAL A 169 -3.48 -2.67 -9.65
N ARG A 170 -4.46 -1.78 -9.61
CA ARG A 170 -5.85 -2.16 -9.87
C ARG A 170 -6.01 -2.60 -11.31
N ILE A 171 -6.81 -3.63 -11.53
CA ILE A 171 -7.13 -4.10 -12.88
C ILE A 171 -8.59 -3.76 -13.23
N ILE A 172 -8.82 -3.60 -14.54
CA ILE A 172 -10.17 -3.42 -15.08
C ILE A 172 -10.77 -4.81 -15.28
N ASN A 173 -11.82 -5.13 -14.53
CA ASN A 173 -12.54 -6.38 -14.70
C ASN A 173 -13.58 -6.23 -15.84
N LYS A 174 -13.33 -6.88 -16.99
CA LYS A 174 -14.23 -6.85 -18.15
C LYS A 174 -15.58 -7.55 -17.89
N SER A 175 -15.70 -8.30 -16.78
CA SER A 175 -16.95 -9.00 -16.43
C SER A 175 -18.01 -8.10 -15.79
N SER A 176 -17.74 -6.82 -15.56
CA SER A 176 -18.66 -5.87 -14.92
C SER A 176 -19.40 -4.97 -15.90
N VAL A 177 -19.29 -5.26 -17.22
CA VAL A 177 -20.03 -4.56 -18.28
C VAL A 177 -21.04 -5.54 -18.90
N ASN A 178 -22.14 -5.74 -18.19
CA ASN A 178 -23.40 -6.24 -18.73
C ASN A 178 -24.56 -5.58 -17.99
#